data_7320975b0e1e626a40103be8288cb157
#
_entry.id   7320975b0e1e626a40103be8288cb157
#
_cell.length_a   1.000
_cell.length_b   1.000
_cell.length_c   1.000
_cell.angle_alpha   90.00
_cell.angle_beta   90.00
_cell.angle_gamma   90.00
#
_symmetry.space_group_name_H-M   'P 1'
#
loop_
_entity.id
_entity.type
_entity.pdbx_description
1 polymer ?
#
loop_
_entity_poly.entity_id
_entity_poly.type
_entity_poly.pdbx_seq_one_letter_code
_entity_poly.pdbx_strand_id
1 'polypeptide(L)'
;GQHPMKDEKSRYILHWIAQLSKIRPELGNFAICPYASKAKFSIVEEKLCRIVPNPDFDVIIYIVEDNIDKQFLYDAVDDYNHNYSDYKFIADHGKTKTYIQGIQTSNGKYNLVLCQPREELTEARKKLAKTEYYDHWEQNYLEEVLEDDYGVINDKETR
;
A
#
# COMPACT_ATOMS: atom_id res chain seq x y z
N GLY A 1 20.77 -23.15 -3.58
CA GLY A 1 19.71 -22.77 -2.72
C GLY A 1 18.67 -22.10 -3.53
N GLN A 2 18.03 -22.86 -4.19
CA GLN A 2 17.12 -22.35 -5.18
C GLN A 2 15.74 -22.27 -4.60
N HIS A 3 15.17 -21.08 -4.64
CA HIS A 3 13.79 -20.87 -4.28
C HIS A 3 13.07 -20.19 -5.43
N PRO A 4 12.80 -20.94 -6.55
CA PRO A 4 12.15 -20.34 -7.72
C PRO A 4 10.84 -19.63 -7.39
N MET A 5 10.08 -20.18 -6.44
CA MET A 5 8.82 -19.57 -6.01
C MET A 5 9.04 -18.21 -5.35
N LYS A 6 10.09 -18.07 -4.56
CA LYS A 6 10.45 -16.79 -3.94
C LYS A 6 10.83 -15.77 -4.99
N ASP A 7 11.66 -16.16 -5.96
CA ASP A 7 12.06 -15.29 -7.04
C ASP A 7 10.87 -14.90 -7.92
N GLU A 8 9.96 -15.84 -8.16
CA GLU A 8 8.71 -15.58 -8.88
C GLU A 8 7.84 -14.57 -8.17
N LYS A 9 7.66 -14.75 -6.87
CA LYS A 9 6.85 -13.84 -6.06
C LYS A 9 7.44 -12.44 -6.06
N SER A 10 8.74 -12.33 -5.85
CA SER A 10 9.44 -11.04 -5.86
C SER A 10 9.33 -10.36 -7.21
N ARG A 11 9.49 -11.08 -8.31
CA ARG A 11 9.35 -10.54 -9.66
C ARG A 11 7.94 -10.05 -9.92
N TYR A 12 6.94 -10.80 -9.48
CA TYR A 12 5.56 -10.40 -9.63
C TYR A 12 5.28 -9.08 -8.89
N ILE A 13 5.76 -8.97 -7.66
CA ILE A 13 5.56 -7.77 -6.86
C ILE A 13 6.34 -6.58 -7.45
N LEU A 14 7.56 -6.79 -7.94
CA LEU A 14 8.32 -5.73 -8.63
C LEU A 14 7.57 -5.22 -9.85
N HIS A 15 6.97 -6.11 -10.62
CA HIS A 15 6.16 -5.73 -11.78
C HIS A 15 4.93 -4.92 -11.35
N TRP A 16 4.28 -5.34 -10.28
CA TRP A 16 3.14 -4.60 -9.72
C TRP A 16 3.54 -3.20 -9.29
N ILE A 17 4.67 -3.06 -8.58
CA ILE A 17 5.19 -1.75 -8.17
C ILE A 17 5.46 -0.87 -9.39
N ALA A 18 6.03 -1.44 -10.45
CA ALA A 18 6.27 -0.71 -11.70
C ALA A 18 4.97 -0.20 -12.31
N GLN A 19 3.91 -1.01 -12.27
CA GLN A 19 2.58 -0.58 -12.74
C GLN A 19 2.01 0.55 -11.88
N LEU A 20 2.22 0.50 -10.56
CA LEU A 20 1.77 1.55 -9.66
C LEU A 20 2.51 2.87 -9.87
N SER A 21 3.74 2.82 -10.33
CA SER A 21 4.57 4.01 -10.54
C SER A 21 4.43 4.61 -11.94
N LYS A 22 3.66 3.97 -12.82
CA LYS A 22 3.47 4.43 -14.19
C LYS A 22 2.52 5.63 -14.25
N ILE A 23 2.93 6.68 -14.94
CA ILE A 23 2.10 7.88 -15.15
C ILE A 23 0.95 7.54 -16.10
N ARG A 24 -0.27 7.94 -15.72
CA ARG A 24 -1.48 7.61 -16.46
C ARG A 24 -2.30 8.86 -16.81
N PRO A 25 -2.62 9.06 -18.07
CA PRO A 25 -3.48 10.19 -18.48
C PRO A 25 -4.86 10.14 -17.81
N GLU A 26 -5.40 8.94 -17.59
CA GLU A 26 -6.71 8.73 -16.97
C GLU A 26 -6.77 9.26 -15.54
N LEU A 27 -5.61 9.42 -14.91
CA LEU A 27 -5.48 9.92 -13.54
C LEU A 27 -4.91 11.34 -13.51
N GLY A 28 -5.13 12.12 -14.58
CA GLY A 28 -4.63 13.49 -14.62
C GLY A 28 -3.12 13.57 -14.73
N ASN A 29 -2.48 12.59 -15.36
CA ASN A 29 -1.04 12.44 -15.50
C ASN A 29 -0.31 12.15 -14.19
N PHE A 30 -1.01 11.53 -13.24
CA PHE A 30 -0.40 11.00 -12.03
C PHE A 30 -0.25 9.49 -12.12
N ALA A 31 0.73 8.95 -11.39
CA ALA A 31 0.81 7.53 -11.13
C ALA A 31 -0.20 7.15 -10.03
N ILE A 32 -0.56 5.87 -9.95
CA ILE A 32 -1.40 5.38 -8.84
C ILE A 32 -0.68 5.63 -7.51
N CYS A 33 0.63 5.37 -7.47
CA CYS A 33 1.46 5.69 -6.32
C CYS A 33 2.63 6.55 -6.78
N PRO A 34 2.52 7.90 -6.69
CA PRO A 34 3.55 8.80 -7.20
C PRO A 34 4.92 8.65 -6.55
N TYR A 35 4.97 8.10 -5.34
CA TYR A 35 6.23 7.91 -4.62
C TYR A 35 6.87 6.54 -4.83
N ALA A 36 6.20 5.62 -5.53
CA ALA A 36 6.70 4.26 -5.71
C ALA A 36 8.06 4.20 -6.38
N SER A 37 8.32 5.09 -7.33
CA SER A 37 9.60 5.14 -8.05
C SER A 37 10.75 5.70 -7.20
N LYS A 38 10.43 6.41 -6.11
CA LYS A 38 11.43 7.10 -5.28
C LYS A 38 11.64 6.43 -3.91
N ALA A 39 10.71 5.57 -3.51
CA ALA A 39 10.76 4.94 -2.20
C ALA A 39 11.86 3.89 -2.12
N LYS A 40 12.58 3.88 -1.00
CA LYS A 40 13.47 2.79 -0.67
C LYS A 40 12.62 1.67 -0.08
N PHE A 41 12.44 0.60 -0.82
CA PHE A 41 11.58 -0.49 -0.40
C PHE A 41 12.31 -1.83 -0.32
N SER A 42 11.72 -2.76 0.42
CA SER A 42 12.18 -4.14 0.51
C SER A 42 10.99 -5.09 0.36
N ILE A 43 11.22 -6.21 -0.30
CA ILE A 43 10.22 -7.28 -0.45
C ILE A 43 10.72 -8.47 0.34
N VAL A 44 9.93 -8.93 1.30
CA VAL A 44 10.32 -10.00 2.21
C VAL A 44 9.19 -11.02 2.31
N GLU A 45 9.51 -12.31 2.21
CA GLU A 45 8.56 -13.35 2.58
C GLU A 45 8.65 -13.55 4.08
N GLU A 46 7.50 -13.49 4.76
CA GLU A 46 7.46 -13.64 6.21
C GLU A 46 6.12 -14.24 6.64
N LYS A 47 6.10 -14.83 7.81
CA LYS A 47 4.84 -15.26 8.41
C LYS A 47 4.08 -14.06 8.94
N LEU A 48 2.78 -14.03 8.74
CA LEU A 48 1.94 -12.92 9.18
C LEU A 48 2.14 -12.59 10.66
N CYS A 49 2.36 -13.61 11.50
CA CYS A 49 2.55 -13.42 12.94
C CYS A 49 3.95 -12.91 13.34
N ARG A 50 4.87 -12.74 12.39
CA ARG A 50 6.26 -12.37 12.67
C ARG A 50 6.70 -11.06 12.01
N ILE A 51 5.77 -10.26 11.59
CA ILE A 51 6.10 -8.99 10.93
C ILE A 51 6.62 -7.99 11.96
N VAL A 52 7.74 -7.34 11.62
CA VAL A 52 8.31 -6.26 12.42
C VAL A 52 8.69 -5.10 11.51
N PRO A 53 8.49 -3.85 11.96
CA PRO A 53 8.92 -2.69 11.19
C PRO A 53 10.44 -2.60 11.09
N ASN A 54 10.92 -1.93 10.03
CA ASN A 54 12.35 -1.65 9.87
C ASN A 54 12.51 -0.22 9.38
N PRO A 55 13.11 0.68 10.19
CA PRO A 55 13.25 2.09 9.84
C PRO A 55 14.22 2.38 8.69
N ASP A 56 14.97 1.37 8.26
CA ASP A 56 15.91 1.54 7.14
C ASP A 56 15.21 1.66 5.79
N PHE A 57 13.91 1.35 5.72
CA PHE A 57 13.15 1.36 4.48
C PHE A 57 11.94 2.29 4.58
N ASP A 58 11.60 2.91 3.45
CA ASP A 58 10.38 3.72 3.34
C ASP A 58 9.14 2.85 3.30
N VAL A 59 9.24 1.69 2.65
CA VAL A 59 8.15 0.72 2.55
C VAL A 59 8.74 -0.69 2.63
N ILE A 60 8.15 -1.54 3.47
CA ILE A 60 8.44 -2.97 3.44
C ILE A 60 7.18 -3.68 2.97
N ILE A 61 7.33 -4.53 1.97
CA ILE A 61 6.25 -5.34 1.45
C ILE A 61 6.49 -6.77 1.92
N TYR A 62 5.65 -7.22 2.85
CA TYR A 62 5.71 -8.60 3.34
C TYR A 62 4.76 -9.47 2.54
N ILE A 63 5.30 -10.51 1.92
CA ILE A 63 4.50 -11.54 1.26
C ILE A 63 4.24 -12.61 2.33
N VAL A 64 2.99 -12.74 2.73
CA VAL A 64 2.61 -13.66 3.81
C VAL A 64 1.98 -14.93 3.24
N GLU A 65 1.50 -15.81 4.09
CA GLU A 65 0.99 -17.13 3.69
C GLU A 65 -0.16 -17.03 2.68
N ASP A 66 -0.22 -18.00 1.77
CA ASP A 66 -1.18 -17.99 0.65
C ASP A 66 -2.63 -18.26 1.10
N ASN A 67 -2.82 -19.09 2.12
CA ASN A 67 -4.14 -19.59 2.50
C ASN A 67 -4.71 -18.85 3.70
N ILE A 68 -4.65 -17.53 3.66
CA ILE A 68 -5.18 -16.67 4.71
C ILE A 68 -6.50 -16.06 4.23
N ASP A 69 -7.53 -16.20 5.05
CA ASP A 69 -8.80 -15.54 4.82
C ASP A 69 -8.66 -14.03 4.89
N LYS A 70 -9.43 -13.31 4.08
CA LYS A 70 -9.38 -11.84 4.02
C LYS A 70 -9.60 -11.21 5.39
N GLN A 71 -10.61 -11.68 6.11
CA GLN A 71 -10.92 -11.12 7.43
C GLN A 71 -9.79 -11.36 8.43
N PHE A 72 -9.20 -12.54 8.38
CA PHE A 72 -8.06 -12.87 9.24
C PHE A 72 -6.88 -11.94 8.96
N LEU A 73 -6.58 -11.70 7.69
CA LEU A 73 -5.51 -10.79 7.30
C LEU A 73 -5.78 -9.36 7.79
N TYR A 74 -6.99 -8.87 7.60
CA TYR A 74 -7.37 -7.53 8.01
C TYR A 74 -7.33 -7.36 9.52
N ASP A 75 -7.80 -8.36 10.27
CA ASP A 75 -7.76 -8.32 11.74
C ASP A 75 -6.32 -8.31 12.26
N ALA A 76 -5.43 -9.10 11.66
CA ALA A 76 -4.02 -9.11 12.03
C ALA A 76 -3.36 -7.76 11.76
N VAL A 77 -3.68 -7.14 10.63
CA VAL A 77 -3.14 -5.83 10.27
C VAL A 77 -3.67 -4.74 11.22
N ASP A 78 -4.93 -4.83 11.62
CA ASP A 78 -5.49 -3.92 12.62
C ASP A 78 -4.74 -4.02 13.95
N ASP A 79 -4.40 -5.24 14.37
CA ASP A 79 -3.62 -5.46 15.58
C ASP A 79 -2.23 -4.85 15.47
N TYR A 80 -1.56 -5.01 14.33
CA TYR A 80 -0.27 -4.37 14.09
C TYR A 80 -0.38 -2.85 14.16
N ASN A 81 -1.40 -2.27 13.54
CA ASN A 81 -1.64 -0.82 13.58
C ASN A 81 -1.88 -0.33 15.01
N HIS A 82 -2.53 -1.15 15.81
CA HIS A 82 -2.78 -0.81 17.22
C HIS A 82 -1.50 -0.88 18.06
N ASN A 83 -0.66 -1.87 17.80
CA ASN A 83 0.56 -2.12 18.59
C ASN A 83 1.74 -1.23 18.22
N TYR A 84 1.77 -0.71 16.98
CA TYR A 84 2.87 0.13 16.49
C TYR A 84 2.33 1.48 16.04
N SER A 85 2.39 2.47 16.93
CA SER A 85 1.84 3.80 16.64
C SER A 85 2.64 4.58 15.60
N ASP A 86 3.93 4.28 15.45
CA ASP A 86 4.83 4.99 14.53
C ASP A 86 4.80 4.47 13.09
N TYR A 87 4.08 3.37 12.87
CA TYR A 87 4.00 2.73 11.55
C TYR A 87 2.56 2.53 11.13
N LYS A 88 2.35 2.53 9.82
CA LYS A 88 1.06 2.16 9.22
C LYS A 88 1.23 0.84 8.48
N PHE A 89 0.38 -0.12 8.82
CA PHE A 89 0.32 -1.42 8.16
C PHE A 89 -0.94 -1.45 7.28
N ILE A 90 -0.77 -1.89 6.04
CA ILE A 90 -1.84 -1.94 5.05
C ILE A 90 -1.92 -3.35 4.50
N ALA A 91 -3.13 -3.94 4.51
CA ALA A 91 -3.36 -5.27 3.96
C ALA A 91 -3.72 -5.19 2.47
N ASP A 92 -3.19 -6.11 1.69
CA ASP A 92 -3.61 -6.32 0.31
C ASP A 92 -3.80 -7.82 0.10
N HIS A 93 -5.05 -8.26 0.19
CA HIS A 93 -5.39 -9.68 0.05
C HIS A 93 -5.39 -10.10 -1.42
N GLY A 94 -4.76 -11.24 -1.71
CA GLY A 94 -4.54 -11.70 -3.08
C GLY A 94 -5.80 -11.95 -3.90
N LYS A 95 -6.94 -12.17 -3.26
CA LYS A 95 -8.22 -12.39 -3.94
C LYS A 95 -9.09 -11.14 -4.00
N THR A 96 -8.66 -10.06 -3.38
CA THR A 96 -9.41 -8.80 -3.39
C THR A 96 -8.85 -7.91 -4.48
N LYS A 97 -9.72 -7.46 -5.39
CA LYS A 97 -9.32 -6.57 -6.48
C LYS A 97 -9.92 -5.20 -6.27
N THR A 98 -9.08 -4.18 -6.33
CA THR A 98 -9.48 -2.78 -6.21
C THR A 98 -9.05 -2.01 -7.45
N TYR A 99 -9.79 -0.97 -7.78
CA TYR A 99 -9.59 -0.22 -9.02
C TYR A 99 -9.75 1.28 -8.80
N ILE A 100 -8.98 2.07 -9.56
CA ILE A 100 -9.17 3.51 -9.70
C ILE A 100 -9.33 3.77 -11.20
N GLN A 101 -10.47 4.34 -11.62
CA GLN A 101 -10.74 4.64 -13.03
C GLN A 101 -10.50 3.44 -13.94
N GLY A 102 -10.91 2.25 -13.48
CA GLY A 102 -10.75 1.01 -14.23
C GLY A 102 -9.36 0.37 -14.18
N ILE A 103 -8.41 1.00 -13.49
CA ILE A 103 -7.04 0.50 -13.36
C ILE A 103 -6.92 -0.27 -12.05
N GLN A 104 -6.45 -1.53 -12.11
CA GLN A 104 -6.31 -2.36 -10.92
C GLN A 104 -5.18 -1.81 -10.03
N THR A 105 -5.48 -1.55 -8.77
CA THR A 105 -4.53 -1.03 -7.79
C THR A 105 -3.96 -2.10 -6.88
N SER A 106 -4.70 -3.17 -6.62
CA SER A 106 -4.25 -4.31 -5.82
C SER A 106 -3.38 -5.25 -6.65
N ASN A 107 -2.54 -6.07 -5.97
CA ASN A 107 -1.69 -6.99 -6.70
C ASN A 107 -2.48 -8.16 -7.32
N GLY A 108 -3.60 -8.57 -6.70
CA GLY A 108 -4.51 -9.56 -7.25
C GLY A 108 -4.01 -11.00 -7.24
N LYS A 109 -2.93 -11.30 -6.53
CA LYS A 109 -2.38 -12.66 -6.51
C LYS A 109 -1.88 -13.12 -5.15
N TYR A 110 -1.07 -12.31 -4.46
CA TYR A 110 -0.47 -12.68 -3.20
C TYR A 110 -1.06 -11.89 -2.04
N ASN A 111 -1.03 -12.47 -0.86
CA ASN A 111 -1.42 -11.77 0.37
C ASN A 111 -0.24 -10.94 0.84
N LEU A 112 -0.44 -9.64 0.93
CA LEU A 112 0.61 -8.70 1.28
C LEU A 112 0.24 -7.91 2.53
N VAL A 113 1.28 -7.55 3.29
CA VAL A 113 1.20 -6.50 4.30
C VAL A 113 2.26 -5.47 3.96
N LEU A 114 1.85 -4.23 3.75
CA LEU A 114 2.75 -3.12 3.53
C LEU A 114 2.97 -2.39 4.86
N CYS A 115 4.22 -2.08 5.17
CA CYS A 115 4.58 -1.38 6.41
C CYS A 115 5.34 -0.11 6.05
N GLN A 116 4.86 1.03 6.53
CA GLN A 116 5.41 2.35 6.22
C GLN A 116 5.45 3.21 7.49
N PRO A 117 6.44 4.12 7.63
CA PRO A 117 6.39 5.11 8.70
C PRO A 117 5.13 5.96 8.59
N ARG A 118 4.37 6.05 9.67
CA ARG A 118 3.06 6.71 9.67
C ARG A 118 3.15 8.21 9.37
N GLU A 119 4.08 8.89 10.01
CA GLU A 119 4.22 10.33 9.84
C GLU A 119 4.60 10.69 8.41
N GLU A 120 5.53 9.96 7.82
CA GLU A 120 5.96 10.18 6.44
C GLU A 120 4.83 9.91 5.45
N LEU A 121 4.05 8.88 5.71
CA LEU A 121 2.89 8.56 4.87
C LEU A 121 1.84 9.67 4.93
N THR A 122 1.53 10.16 6.13
CA THR A 122 0.56 11.26 6.30
C THR A 122 1.05 12.53 5.61
N GLU A 123 2.32 12.86 5.75
CA GLU A 123 2.89 14.04 5.10
C GLU A 123 2.87 13.92 3.57
N ALA A 124 3.18 12.73 3.05
CA ALA A 124 3.10 12.47 1.61
C ALA A 124 1.67 12.64 1.10
N ARG A 125 0.68 12.12 1.84
CA ARG A 125 -0.73 12.26 1.49
C ARG A 125 -1.19 13.71 1.52
N LYS A 126 -0.72 14.51 2.49
CA LYS A 126 -1.02 15.95 2.55
C LYS A 126 -0.47 16.69 1.32
N LYS A 127 0.74 16.35 0.90
CA LYS A 127 1.34 16.95 -0.30
C LYS A 127 0.53 16.62 -1.55
N LEU A 128 0.11 15.36 -1.68
CA LEU A 128 -0.72 14.92 -2.80
C LEU A 128 -2.09 15.60 -2.81
N ALA A 129 -2.66 15.84 -1.62
CA ALA A 129 -3.96 16.48 -1.49
C ALA A 129 -3.96 17.95 -1.95
N LYS A 130 -2.78 18.58 -1.98
CA LYS A 130 -2.62 19.94 -2.50
C LYS A 130 -2.60 19.98 -4.03
N THR A 131 -2.55 18.83 -4.67
CA THR A 131 -2.59 18.66 -6.11
C THR A 131 -3.93 18.10 -6.54
N GLU A 132 -4.09 17.83 -7.82
CA GLU A 132 -5.30 17.19 -8.35
C GLU A 132 -5.28 15.66 -8.24
N TYR A 133 -4.30 15.10 -7.54
CA TYR A 133 -4.08 13.65 -7.48
C TYR A 133 -5.34 12.89 -7.05
N TYR A 134 -5.98 13.32 -5.94
CA TYR A 134 -7.15 12.62 -5.40
C TYR A 134 -8.46 12.95 -6.13
N ASP A 135 -8.46 13.90 -7.05
CA ASP A 135 -9.67 14.28 -7.78
C ASP A 135 -10.24 13.15 -8.63
N HIS A 136 -9.39 12.19 -9.02
CA HIS A 136 -9.79 11.06 -9.86
C HIS A 136 -10.15 9.82 -9.05
N TRP A 137 -10.12 9.91 -7.73
CA TRP A 137 -10.44 8.78 -6.85
C TRP A 137 -11.92 8.79 -6.51
N GLU A 138 -12.53 7.60 -6.52
CA GLU A 138 -13.90 7.45 -6.07
C GLU A 138 -13.98 7.67 -4.56
N GLN A 139 -15.08 8.27 -4.10
CA GLN A 139 -15.25 8.68 -2.71
C GLN A 139 -15.09 7.51 -1.74
N ASN A 140 -15.73 6.38 -2.01
CA ASN A 140 -15.64 5.21 -1.14
C ASN A 140 -14.21 4.67 -1.03
N TYR A 141 -13.50 4.65 -2.14
CA TYR A 141 -12.13 4.18 -2.17
C TYR A 141 -11.20 5.14 -1.42
N LEU A 142 -11.43 6.43 -1.59
CA LEU A 142 -10.67 7.47 -0.91
C LEU A 142 -10.80 7.34 0.61
N GLU A 143 -12.01 7.18 1.12
CA GLU A 143 -12.25 6.99 2.55
C GLU A 143 -11.58 5.73 3.08
N GLU A 144 -11.69 4.62 2.34
CA GLU A 144 -11.10 3.34 2.72
C GLU A 144 -9.58 3.41 2.80
N VAL A 145 -8.93 3.98 1.79
CA VAL A 145 -7.47 4.02 1.70
C VAL A 145 -6.88 5.00 2.70
N LEU A 146 -7.45 6.19 2.81
CA LEU A 146 -6.91 7.23 3.68
C LEU A 146 -7.20 6.99 5.16
N GLU A 147 -8.27 6.28 5.48
CA GLU A 147 -8.64 5.94 6.87
C GLU A 147 -8.53 7.16 7.80
N ASP A 148 -7.62 7.10 8.77
CA ASP A 148 -7.41 8.17 9.75
C ASP A 148 -6.96 9.49 9.13
N ASP A 149 -6.30 9.43 7.98
CA ASP A 149 -5.80 10.62 7.29
C ASP A 149 -6.89 11.32 6.49
N TYR A 150 -8.03 10.66 6.25
CA TYR A 150 -9.10 11.22 5.42
C TYR A 150 -9.60 12.57 5.94
N GLY A 151 -9.86 12.67 7.23
CA GLY A 151 -10.36 13.89 7.83
C GLY A 151 -9.39 15.06 7.69
N VAL A 152 -8.11 14.80 7.91
CA VAL A 152 -7.05 15.81 7.80
C VAL A 152 -6.86 16.26 6.35
N ILE A 153 -6.80 15.29 5.43
CA ILE A 153 -6.56 15.55 4.01
C ILE A 153 -7.74 16.25 3.36
N ASN A 154 -8.96 15.90 3.78
CA ASN A 154 -10.18 16.47 3.21
C ASN A 154 -10.57 17.80 3.84
N ASP A 155 -9.85 18.28 4.85
CA ASP A 155 -10.07 19.58 5.47
C ASP A 155 -9.52 20.68 4.55
N LYS A 156 -10.39 21.56 4.09
CA LYS A 156 -10.02 22.64 3.17
C LYS A 156 -9.00 23.62 3.74
N GLU A 157 -8.98 23.76 5.07
CA GLU A 157 -8.04 24.66 5.73
C GLU A 157 -6.61 24.14 5.74
N THR A 158 -6.43 22.81 5.61
CA THR A 158 -5.10 22.19 5.61
C THR A 158 -4.53 21.96 4.21
N ARG A 159 -5.30 22.22 3.19
CA ARG A 159 -4.88 22.06 1.78
C ARG A 159 -4.12 23.22 1.24
#